data_e099a612b2cd4c229eb5911a8b20078a
#
_entry.id   e099a612b2cd4c229eb5911a8b20078a
#
_cell.length_a   1.000
_cell.length_b   1.000
_cell.length_c   1.000
_cell.angle_alpha   90.00
_cell.angle_beta   90.00
_cell.angle_gamma   90.00
#
_symmetry.space_group_name_H-M   'P 1'
#
loop_
_entity.id
_entity.type
_entity.pdbx_description
1 polymer ?
#
loop_
_entity_poly.entity_id
_entity_poly.type
_entity_poly.pdbx_seq_one_letter_code
_entity_poly.pdbx_strand_id
1 'polypeptide(L)'
;CIRDSYIVNNINDDASIFKNNTDLTDEKHNYLSVALNNTSPSVLKDGTKIVVRLNDGTFQYKEYHTYRGYMSTVEDIFHFGLGSAKKVESVEILWPDNKYQKLTDIESNQRIILVDKNATTVTKNSLKFPLVPKQEKKIFKEVSKEIGATYLHEEKDIIDYNLQRTLPHKLTQNGPFITGGDLNGDGFEDFIIASSSGMSPQIFFQDKSGNFTKKYLFTDEENKMFEEESIALFDLENDGDLDIYLVSGSNEFELESNFYNDRLLINDGKGNFTISTDKMPLIKASGSTVVTSDFDKDGYMDLFVGGKTPFSKYPNPEKSYLLKNEKGILKDVTDEMAPNLRTTGMV
;
A
#
# COMPACT_ATOMS: atom_id res chain seq x y z
N CYS A 1 -24.16 11.39 17.37
CA CYS A 1 -24.24 9.95 17.12
C CYS A 1 -24.44 9.22 18.46
N ILE A 2 -25.60 8.65 18.73
CA ILE A 2 -25.90 8.07 20.05
C ILE A 2 -25.87 6.55 19.95
N ARG A 3 -24.72 5.93 20.23
CA ARG A 3 -24.62 4.58 20.78
C ARG A 3 -24.49 4.71 22.29
N ASP A 4 -25.18 3.85 23.04
CA ASP A 4 -25.27 3.96 24.50
C ASP A 4 -23.92 3.69 25.18
N SER A 5 -23.11 2.79 24.64
CA SER A 5 -21.83 2.40 25.22
C SER A 5 -20.86 1.79 24.23
N TYR A 6 -19.57 1.82 24.58
CA TYR A 6 -18.49 1.08 23.93
C TYR A 6 -17.83 0.18 24.97
N ILE A 7 -17.54 -1.06 24.57
CA ILE A 7 -16.81 -2.03 25.38
C ILE A 7 -15.48 -2.29 24.67
N VAL A 8 -14.38 -2.12 25.39
CA VAL A 8 -13.03 -2.42 24.92
C VAL A 8 -12.51 -3.60 25.75
N ASN A 9 -12.24 -4.71 25.09
CA ASN A 9 -11.59 -5.85 25.70
C ASN A 9 -10.08 -5.65 25.73
N ASN A 10 -9.46 -5.94 26.86
CA ASN A 10 -8.02 -5.89 27.04
C ASN A 10 -7.45 -7.30 27.22
N ILE A 11 -6.15 -7.46 26.90
CA ILE A 11 -5.42 -8.71 27.15
C ILE A 11 -4.83 -8.61 28.57
N ASN A 12 -5.17 -9.57 29.43
CA ASN A 12 -4.72 -9.65 30.82
C ASN A 12 -5.13 -8.46 31.72
N ASP A 13 -6.21 -7.78 31.36
CA ASP A 13 -6.77 -6.66 32.13
C ASP A 13 -8.30 -6.63 31.99
N ASP A 14 -8.97 -5.89 32.85
CA ASP A 14 -10.42 -5.78 32.83
C ASP A 14 -10.94 -5.05 31.59
N ALA A 15 -12.11 -5.45 31.12
CA ALA A 15 -12.77 -4.77 30.02
C ALA A 15 -13.21 -3.35 30.44
N SER A 16 -12.91 -2.37 29.61
CA SER A 16 -13.34 -0.99 29.82
C SER A 16 -14.71 -0.74 29.19
N ILE A 17 -15.63 -0.15 29.93
CA ILE A 17 -16.97 0.21 29.47
C ILE A 17 -17.10 1.73 29.48
N PHE A 18 -17.29 2.31 28.29
CA PHE A 18 -17.47 3.75 28.09
C PHE A 18 -18.93 4.04 27.79
N LYS A 19 -19.61 4.83 28.65
CA LYS A 19 -20.96 5.29 28.37
C LYS A 19 -20.94 6.56 27.51
N ASN A 20 -21.83 6.62 26.53
CA ASN A 20 -22.01 7.83 25.75
C ASN A 20 -22.85 8.85 26.51
N ASN A 21 -22.32 10.03 26.74
CA ASN A 21 -22.97 11.13 27.42
C ASN A 21 -23.35 12.30 26.52
N THR A 22 -23.46 12.07 25.20
CA THR A 22 -23.78 13.11 24.21
C THR A 22 -25.13 13.78 24.47
N ASP A 23 -26.08 13.10 25.11
CA ASP A 23 -27.39 13.63 25.49
C ASP A 23 -27.30 14.65 26.66
N LEU A 24 -26.19 14.69 27.36
CA LEU A 24 -25.95 15.64 28.46
C LEU A 24 -25.33 16.95 27.96
N THR A 25 -25.02 17.04 26.65
CA THR A 25 -24.50 18.27 26.03
C THR A 25 -25.65 19.17 25.55
N ASP A 26 -25.42 20.48 25.48
CA ASP A 26 -26.41 21.46 25.01
C ASP A 26 -26.75 21.30 23.54
N GLU A 27 -25.85 20.67 22.73
CA GLU A 27 -26.06 20.37 21.33
C GLU A 27 -26.79 19.02 21.16
N LYS A 28 -28.06 19.07 20.80
CA LYS A 28 -28.85 17.87 20.48
C LYS A 28 -28.50 17.35 19.09
N HIS A 29 -27.97 16.13 19.05
CA HIS A 29 -27.68 15.44 17.80
C HIS A 29 -28.69 14.32 17.55
N ASN A 30 -29.30 14.34 16.37
CA ASN A 30 -30.27 13.35 15.96
C ASN A 30 -29.58 12.13 15.33
N TYR A 31 -30.26 11.00 15.30
CA TYR A 31 -29.76 9.75 14.75
C TYR A 31 -30.86 8.97 14.01
N LEU A 32 -30.42 8.01 13.18
CA LEU A 32 -31.28 6.96 12.66
C LEU A 32 -30.55 5.61 12.81
N SER A 33 -31.22 4.63 13.38
CA SER A 33 -30.74 3.24 13.43
C SER A 33 -31.50 2.41 12.42
N VAL A 34 -30.80 1.61 11.61
CA VAL A 34 -31.40 0.74 10.59
C VAL A 34 -31.00 -0.69 10.89
N ALA A 35 -31.96 -1.54 11.25
CA ALA A 35 -31.77 -2.95 11.45
C ALA A 35 -32.19 -3.73 10.20
N LEU A 36 -31.46 -4.80 9.87
CA LEU A 36 -31.78 -5.70 8.77
C LEU A 36 -32.45 -6.96 9.31
N ASN A 37 -33.59 -7.29 8.75
CA ASN A 37 -34.30 -8.55 9.05
C ASN A 37 -34.57 -9.31 7.75
N ASN A 38 -34.01 -10.51 7.64
CA ASN A 38 -34.24 -11.40 6.50
C ASN A 38 -35.37 -12.35 6.79
N THR A 39 -36.25 -12.54 5.81
CA THR A 39 -37.35 -13.48 5.91
C THR A 39 -36.92 -14.94 5.76
N SER A 40 -35.73 -15.19 5.21
CA SER A 40 -35.16 -16.52 5.04
C SER A 40 -33.69 -16.55 5.51
N PRO A 41 -33.29 -17.61 6.26
CA PRO A 41 -31.88 -17.81 6.63
C PRO A 41 -30.92 -17.95 5.44
N SER A 42 -31.45 -18.28 4.26
CA SER A 42 -30.64 -18.42 3.02
C SER A 42 -30.28 -17.09 2.36
N VAL A 43 -30.89 -15.97 2.76
CA VAL A 43 -30.57 -14.65 2.24
C VAL A 43 -29.41 -14.08 3.05
N LEU A 44 -28.26 -13.94 2.43
CA LEU A 44 -27.11 -13.32 3.07
C LEU A 44 -27.34 -11.81 3.27
N LYS A 45 -26.92 -11.28 4.40
CA LYS A 45 -26.91 -9.84 4.69
C LYS A 45 -25.63 -9.16 4.20
N ASP A 46 -24.53 -9.91 4.16
CA ASP A 46 -23.22 -9.38 3.75
C ASP A 46 -23.29 -8.78 2.35
N GLY A 47 -22.70 -7.58 2.22
CA GLY A 47 -22.76 -6.80 0.99
C GLY A 47 -24.04 -5.99 0.80
N THR A 48 -24.98 -6.00 1.79
CA THR A 48 -26.13 -5.08 1.77
C THR A 48 -25.65 -3.64 1.88
N LYS A 49 -26.13 -2.79 0.96
CA LYS A 49 -25.75 -1.39 0.88
C LYS A 49 -26.89 -0.49 1.28
N ILE A 50 -26.61 0.50 2.11
CA ILE A 50 -27.60 1.46 2.60
C ILE A 50 -27.12 2.88 2.35
N VAL A 51 -28.02 3.70 1.82
CA VAL A 51 -27.82 5.14 1.66
C VAL A 51 -28.90 5.86 2.43
N VAL A 52 -28.50 6.79 3.29
CA VAL A 52 -29.38 7.74 3.97
C VAL A 52 -29.14 9.12 3.38
N ARG A 53 -30.18 9.73 2.79
CA ARG A 53 -30.12 11.09 2.23
C ARG A 53 -30.77 12.08 3.14
N LEU A 54 -30.14 13.24 3.32
CA LEU A 54 -30.68 14.36 4.06
C LEU A 54 -31.29 15.40 3.11
N ASN A 55 -32.18 16.23 3.64
CA ASN A 55 -32.87 17.25 2.87
C ASN A 55 -31.96 18.40 2.37
N ASP A 56 -30.73 18.48 2.88
CA ASP A 56 -29.68 19.42 2.45
C ASP A 56 -28.87 18.93 1.25
N GLY A 57 -29.21 17.75 0.70
CA GLY A 57 -28.52 17.11 -0.41
C GLY A 57 -27.32 16.25 0.00
N THR A 58 -26.95 16.24 1.27
CA THR A 58 -25.90 15.35 1.78
C THR A 58 -26.40 13.91 1.92
N PHE A 59 -25.51 12.96 1.90
CA PHE A 59 -25.85 11.57 2.12
C PHE A 59 -24.78 10.81 2.90
N GLN A 60 -25.17 9.73 3.54
CA GLN A 60 -24.29 8.78 4.19
C GLN A 60 -24.48 7.40 3.58
N TYR A 61 -23.37 6.70 3.31
CA TYR A 61 -23.33 5.34 2.77
C TYR A 61 -22.73 4.38 3.77
N LYS A 62 -23.31 3.20 3.91
CA LYS A 62 -22.75 2.08 4.67
C LYS A 62 -23.01 0.77 3.96
N GLU A 63 -22.06 -0.16 4.08
CA GLU A 63 -22.18 -1.53 3.61
C GLU A 63 -22.11 -2.48 4.80
N TYR A 64 -22.92 -3.52 4.78
CA TYR A 64 -22.98 -4.53 5.84
C TYR A 64 -21.88 -5.56 5.63
N HIS A 65 -21.11 -5.77 6.67
CA HIS A 65 -20.13 -6.84 6.79
C HIS A 65 -20.24 -7.44 8.19
N THR A 66 -20.24 -8.77 8.28
CA THR A 66 -20.31 -9.49 9.56
C THR A 66 -19.07 -9.29 10.42
N TYR A 67 -17.92 -9.10 9.81
CA TYR A 67 -16.66 -8.89 10.52
C TYR A 67 -16.31 -7.41 10.65
N ARG A 68 -15.65 -7.07 11.77
CA ARG A 68 -15.18 -5.72 12.09
C ARG A 68 -13.86 -5.77 12.86
N GLY A 69 -12.76 -5.97 12.13
CA GLY A 69 -11.44 -6.15 12.73
C GLY A 69 -11.08 -7.60 12.99
N TYR A 70 -9.96 -7.83 13.65
CA TYR A 70 -9.45 -9.17 13.91
C TYR A 70 -10.36 -9.94 14.87
N MET A 71 -10.88 -11.08 14.43
CA MET A 71 -11.77 -11.98 15.19
C MET A 71 -12.95 -11.26 15.88
N SER A 72 -13.45 -10.18 15.27
CA SER A 72 -14.49 -9.33 15.87
C SER A 72 -15.69 -9.16 14.94
N THR A 73 -16.86 -9.03 15.56
CA THR A 73 -18.13 -8.74 14.88
C THR A 73 -18.87 -7.63 15.61
N VAL A 74 -19.86 -7.05 14.95
CA VAL A 74 -20.76 -6.04 15.53
C VAL A 74 -22.21 -6.46 15.33
N GLU A 75 -23.12 -5.83 16.04
CA GLU A 75 -24.56 -6.05 15.85
C GLU A 75 -25.03 -5.71 14.43
N ASP A 76 -26.11 -6.36 13.99
CA ASP A 76 -26.74 -6.20 12.67
C ASP A 76 -27.52 -4.87 12.56
N ILE A 77 -26.95 -3.78 13.03
CA ILE A 77 -27.58 -2.46 13.06
C ILE A 77 -26.65 -1.42 12.49
N PHE A 78 -27.15 -0.69 11.51
CA PHE A 78 -26.48 0.51 11.01
C PHE A 78 -26.92 1.72 11.82
N HIS A 79 -25.96 2.47 12.28
CA HIS A 79 -26.21 3.70 13.01
C HIS A 79 -25.74 4.91 12.18
N PHE A 80 -26.64 5.86 11.94
CA PHE A 80 -26.38 7.08 11.19
C PHE A 80 -26.57 8.29 12.10
N GLY A 81 -25.53 9.10 12.27
CA GLY A 81 -25.63 10.40 12.93
C GLY A 81 -26.18 11.43 11.94
N LEU A 82 -27.23 12.14 12.34
CA LEU A 82 -27.94 13.06 11.46
C LEU A 82 -27.69 14.54 11.81
N GLY A 83 -26.81 14.83 12.79
CA GLY A 83 -26.61 16.19 13.29
C GLY A 83 -27.92 16.79 13.77
N SER A 84 -28.26 17.98 13.29
CA SER A 84 -29.51 18.70 13.64
C SER A 84 -30.73 18.27 12.83
N ALA A 85 -30.59 17.39 11.83
CA ALA A 85 -31.69 16.99 10.94
C ALA A 85 -32.75 16.17 11.69
N LYS A 86 -33.98 16.66 11.69
CA LYS A 86 -35.13 16.01 12.34
C LYS A 86 -35.76 14.91 11.50
N LYS A 87 -35.51 14.94 10.20
CA LYS A 87 -35.99 13.97 9.21
C LYS A 87 -34.91 13.67 8.20
N VAL A 88 -34.99 12.50 7.56
CA VAL A 88 -34.20 12.14 6.39
C VAL A 88 -35.12 12.11 5.16
N GLU A 89 -34.60 12.60 4.03
CA GLU A 89 -35.31 12.59 2.75
C GLU A 89 -35.61 11.16 2.33
N SER A 90 -34.62 10.28 2.37
CA SER A 90 -34.82 8.87 2.04
C SER A 90 -33.78 7.95 2.65
N VAL A 91 -34.21 6.70 2.87
CA VAL A 91 -33.36 5.55 3.15
C VAL A 91 -33.49 4.58 1.98
N GLU A 92 -32.39 4.33 1.30
CA GLU A 92 -32.31 3.43 0.15
C GLU A 92 -31.47 2.21 0.53
N ILE A 93 -31.97 1.01 0.21
CA ILE A 93 -31.26 -0.24 0.48
C ILE A 93 -31.17 -1.06 -0.79
N LEU A 94 -29.98 -1.61 -1.04
CA LEU A 94 -29.70 -2.61 -2.05
C LEU A 94 -29.22 -3.90 -1.39
N TRP A 95 -30.01 -4.94 -1.48
CA TRP A 95 -29.69 -6.27 -0.97
C TRP A 95 -28.73 -7.02 -1.89
N PRO A 96 -27.98 -8.02 -1.39
CA PRO A 96 -27.02 -8.77 -2.21
C PRO A 96 -27.61 -9.49 -3.42
N ASP A 97 -28.91 -9.88 -3.34
CA ASP A 97 -29.66 -10.52 -4.40
C ASP A 97 -30.26 -9.54 -5.44
N ASN A 98 -29.77 -8.30 -5.47
CA ASN A 98 -30.23 -7.19 -6.32
C ASN A 98 -31.68 -6.78 -6.08
N LYS A 99 -32.19 -6.97 -4.88
CA LYS A 99 -33.46 -6.35 -4.47
C LYS A 99 -33.19 -4.94 -3.93
N TYR A 100 -34.09 -4.04 -4.24
CA TYR A 100 -34.01 -2.65 -3.86
C TYR A 100 -35.29 -2.19 -3.17
N GLN A 101 -35.11 -1.37 -2.14
CA GLN A 101 -36.22 -0.72 -1.42
C GLN A 101 -35.84 0.72 -1.13
N LYS A 102 -36.84 1.62 -1.21
CA LYS A 102 -36.68 3.03 -0.83
C LYS A 102 -37.80 3.40 0.12
N LEU A 103 -37.43 4.00 1.24
CA LEU A 103 -38.34 4.67 2.17
C LEU A 103 -38.09 6.16 2.11
N THR A 104 -39.12 6.97 2.27
CA THR A 104 -39.02 8.43 2.21
C THR A 104 -39.61 9.08 3.46
N ASP A 105 -39.20 10.31 3.78
CA ASP A 105 -39.73 11.13 4.85
C ASP A 105 -39.70 10.44 6.23
N ILE A 106 -38.53 9.95 6.60
CA ILE A 106 -38.34 9.19 7.84
C ILE A 106 -37.93 10.15 8.96
N GLU A 107 -38.67 10.11 10.08
CA GLU A 107 -38.32 10.89 11.29
C GLU A 107 -36.96 10.43 11.85
N SER A 108 -36.23 11.34 12.49
CA SER A 108 -35.02 11.01 13.24
C SER A 108 -35.34 10.37 14.62
N ASN A 109 -34.29 9.97 15.34
CA ASN A 109 -34.33 9.44 16.71
C ASN A 109 -35.15 8.16 16.86
N GLN A 110 -35.09 7.28 15.85
CA GLN A 110 -35.78 6.01 15.86
C GLN A 110 -34.93 4.88 15.27
N ARG A 111 -35.39 3.66 15.50
CA ARG A 111 -34.91 2.47 14.81
C ARG A 111 -35.96 2.01 13.81
N ILE A 112 -35.55 1.86 12.54
CA ILE A 112 -36.35 1.23 11.50
C ILE A 112 -35.82 -0.17 11.21
N ILE A 113 -36.74 -1.07 10.81
CA ILE A 113 -36.41 -2.44 10.44
C ILE A 113 -36.71 -2.61 8.95
N LEU A 114 -35.67 -2.91 8.17
CA LEU A 114 -35.80 -3.18 6.75
C LEU A 114 -35.87 -4.70 6.54
N VAL A 115 -36.84 -5.13 5.76
CA VAL A 115 -37.13 -6.54 5.50
C VAL A 115 -37.03 -6.81 4.01
N ASP A 116 -36.24 -7.80 3.60
CA ASP A 116 -35.96 -8.16 2.20
C ASP A 116 -37.23 -8.47 1.36
N LYS A 117 -38.27 -9.03 1.97
CA LYS A 117 -39.56 -9.31 1.29
C LYS A 117 -40.29 -8.07 0.77
N ASN A 118 -39.97 -6.89 1.34
CA ASN A 118 -40.58 -5.62 0.95
C ASN A 118 -39.81 -4.92 -0.19
N ALA A 119 -38.73 -5.56 -0.66
CA ALA A 119 -37.89 -5.04 -1.73
C ALA A 119 -38.31 -5.60 -3.10
N THR A 120 -38.05 -4.87 -4.15
CA THR A 120 -38.30 -5.27 -5.54
C THR A 120 -37.01 -5.59 -6.25
N THR A 121 -37.00 -6.63 -7.09
CA THR A 121 -35.83 -6.98 -7.88
C THR A 121 -35.56 -5.90 -8.92
N VAL A 122 -34.31 -5.47 -9.03
CA VAL A 122 -33.85 -4.46 -9.98
C VAL A 122 -32.69 -4.95 -10.81
N THR A 123 -32.58 -4.48 -12.05
CA THR A 123 -31.40 -4.77 -12.86
C THR A 123 -30.26 -3.85 -12.47
N LYS A 124 -29.03 -4.37 -12.40
CA LYS A 124 -27.82 -3.61 -12.01
C LYS A 124 -27.69 -2.26 -12.74
N ASN A 125 -28.15 -2.18 -13.98
CA ASN A 125 -28.02 -0.98 -14.81
C ASN A 125 -29.15 0.04 -14.59
N SER A 126 -30.22 -0.30 -13.89
CA SER A 126 -31.35 0.62 -13.64
C SER A 126 -31.18 1.43 -12.36
N LEU A 127 -30.28 1.04 -11.48
CA LEU A 127 -30.02 1.73 -10.23
C LEU A 127 -28.91 2.76 -10.40
N LYS A 128 -29.26 4.02 -10.33
CA LYS A 128 -28.31 5.09 -9.99
C LYS A 128 -28.05 5.09 -8.47
N PHE A 129 -27.62 3.96 -7.94
CA PHE A 129 -27.16 3.93 -6.56
C PHE A 129 -25.88 4.77 -6.50
N PRO A 130 -25.77 5.74 -5.61
CA PRO A 130 -24.61 6.62 -5.58
C PRO A 130 -23.41 5.88 -5.04
N LEU A 131 -22.87 4.98 -5.84
CA LEU A 131 -21.64 4.26 -5.52
C LEU A 131 -20.39 5.14 -5.65
N VAL A 132 -20.53 6.26 -6.35
CA VAL A 132 -19.47 7.27 -6.48
C VAL A 132 -20.16 8.64 -6.67
N PRO A 133 -19.76 9.70 -5.95
CA PRO A 133 -20.12 11.06 -6.34
C PRO A 133 -19.80 11.23 -7.82
N LYS A 134 -20.70 11.81 -8.59
CA LYS A 134 -20.41 12.18 -9.97
C LYS A 134 -19.20 13.11 -9.92
N GLN A 135 -18.02 12.55 -10.22
CA GLN A 135 -16.80 13.36 -10.26
C GLN A 135 -16.96 14.34 -11.42
N GLU A 136 -17.36 15.58 -11.12
CA GLU A 136 -17.58 16.60 -12.14
C GLU A 136 -16.27 17.04 -12.81
N LYS A 137 -15.14 16.86 -12.15
CA LYS A 137 -13.79 17.01 -12.73
C LYS A 137 -12.86 15.95 -12.18
N LYS A 138 -12.29 15.13 -13.05
CA LYS A 138 -11.15 14.30 -12.70
C LYS A 138 -9.95 15.22 -12.51
N ILE A 139 -9.33 15.17 -11.32
CA ILE A 139 -8.10 15.93 -11.03
C ILE A 139 -6.91 15.27 -11.74
N PHE A 140 -6.92 13.93 -11.88
CA PHE A 140 -5.90 13.16 -12.56
C PHE A 140 -6.45 12.51 -13.82
N LYS A 141 -5.63 12.46 -14.86
CA LYS A 141 -5.85 11.74 -16.11
C LYS A 141 -4.74 10.73 -16.29
N GLU A 142 -5.07 9.51 -16.66
CA GLU A 142 -4.10 8.51 -17.08
C GLU A 142 -3.54 8.91 -18.45
N VAL A 143 -2.21 9.06 -18.57
CA VAL A 143 -1.51 9.54 -19.77
C VAL A 143 -0.32 8.69 -20.17
N SER A 144 -0.05 7.57 -19.50
CA SER A 144 1.16 6.77 -19.69
C SER A 144 1.44 6.42 -21.13
N LYS A 145 0.40 6.06 -21.90
CA LYS A 145 0.53 5.76 -23.33
C LYS A 145 0.83 7.01 -24.18
N GLU A 146 0.25 8.14 -23.78
CA GLU A 146 0.40 9.41 -24.50
C GLU A 146 1.83 9.93 -24.39
N ILE A 147 2.45 9.76 -23.22
CA ILE A 147 3.79 10.27 -22.89
C ILE A 147 4.90 9.21 -22.99
N GLY A 148 4.61 7.98 -23.40
CA GLY A 148 5.60 6.91 -23.56
C GLY A 148 6.04 6.22 -22.26
N ALA A 149 5.38 6.49 -21.12
CA ALA A 149 5.71 5.92 -19.81
C ALA A 149 4.90 4.65 -19.50
N THR A 150 4.95 3.65 -20.38
CA THR A 150 4.23 2.38 -20.20
C THR A 150 5.12 1.31 -19.60
N TYR A 151 4.66 0.71 -18.51
CA TYR A 151 5.31 -0.39 -17.81
C TYR A 151 4.29 -1.48 -17.46
N LEU A 152 4.72 -2.73 -17.55
CA LEU A 152 3.98 -3.90 -17.05
C LEU A 152 4.93 -4.68 -16.15
N HIS A 153 4.55 -4.83 -14.88
CA HIS A 153 5.27 -5.67 -13.94
C HIS A 153 4.79 -7.11 -14.11
N GLU A 154 5.72 -8.02 -14.26
CA GLU A 154 5.44 -9.45 -14.39
C GLU A 154 6.23 -10.21 -13.35
N GLU A 155 5.57 -11.10 -12.62
CA GLU A 155 6.13 -11.91 -11.54
C GLU A 155 6.05 -13.39 -11.87
N LYS A 156 6.99 -14.16 -11.34
CA LYS A 156 6.90 -15.61 -11.36
C LYS A 156 5.84 -16.07 -10.37
N ASP A 157 4.97 -17.00 -10.77
CA ASP A 157 3.98 -17.58 -9.86
C ASP A 157 4.61 -18.66 -8.97
N ILE A 158 5.31 -18.20 -7.94
CA ILE A 158 5.88 -19.05 -6.90
C ILE A 158 4.89 -19.16 -5.73
N ILE A 159 4.73 -20.36 -5.19
CA ILE A 159 3.86 -20.62 -4.04
C ILE A 159 4.72 -20.73 -2.78
N ASP A 160 5.04 -19.60 -2.15
CA ASP A 160 5.84 -19.49 -0.93
C ASP A 160 5.35 -20.41 0.19
N TYR A 161 4.03 -20.60 0.29
CA TYR A 161 3.40 -21.44 1.32
C TYR A 161 3.73 -22.93 1.18
N ASN A 162 4.27 -23.38 0.03
CA ASN A 162 4.80 -24.72 -0.12
C ASN A 162 6.11 -24.90 0.66
N LEU A 163 6.87 -23.81 0.83
CA LEU A 163 8.13 -23.77 1.59
C LEU A 163 7.86 -23.44 3.06
N GLN A 164 7.05 -22.40 3.31
CA GLN A 164 6.71 -21.94 4.65
C GLN A 164 5.21 -21.66 4.78
N ARG A 165 4.51 -22.58 5.42
CA ARG A 165 3.03 -22.53 5.55
C ARG A 165 2.51 -21.41 6.46
N THR A 166 3.36 -20.86 7.31
CA THR A 166 3.00 -19.85 8.33
C THR A 166 3.28 -18.41 7.89
N LEU A 167 3.66 -18.19 6.63
CA LEU A 167 3.87 -16.85 6.11
C LEU A 167 2.58 -16.02 6.17
N PRO A 168 2.64 -14.74 6.58
CA PRO A 168 1.47 -13.86 6.59
C PRO A 168 1.04 -13.43 5.18
N HIS A 169 1.98 -13.37 4.25
CA HIS A 169 1.80 -13.05 2.82
C HIS A 169 2.95 -13.64 2.01
N LYS A 170 2.85 -13.63 0.69
CA LYS A 170 3.97 -14.00 -0.19
C LYS A 170 5.13 -13.03 -0.01
N LEU A 171 6.37 -13.54 -0.12
CA LEU A 171 7.60 -12.77 -0.06
C LEU A 171 8.32 -12.73 -1.43
N THR A 172 7.82 -13.49 -2.41
CA THR A 172 8.35 -13.61 -3.77
C THR A 172 7.60 -12.77 -4.79
N GLN A 173 6.67 -11.92 -4.36
CA GLN A 173 5.90 -11.05 -5.25
C GLN A 173 5.78 -9.66 -4.60
N ASN A 174 6.89 -8.94 -4.61
CA ASN A 174 6.99 -7.57 -4.09
C ASN A 174 7.26 -6.59 -5.24
N GLY A 175 6.87 -5.34 -5.04
CA GLY A 175 7.16 -4.31 -6.04
C GLY A 175 5.97 -3.97 -6.94
N PRO A 176 6.20 -3.30 -8.09
CA PRO A 176 7.51 -2.74 -8.46
C PRO A 176 7.90 -1.54 -7.61
N PHE A 177 9.21 -1.38 -7.38
CA PHE A 177 9.77 -0.19 -6.72
C PHE A 177 10.14 0.85 -7.78
N ILE A 178 9.99 2.13 -7.45
CA ILE A 178 10.25 3.24 -8.36
C ILE A 178 10.95 4.38 -7.63
N THR A 179 11.91 5.02 -8.31
CA THR A 179 12.54 6.24 -7.83
C THR A 179 12.83 7.17 -9.01
N GLY A 180 12.97 8.48 -8.74
CA GLY A 180 13.16 9.50 -9.78
C GLY A 180 14.33 10.42 -9.49
N GLY A 181 14.94 10.96 -10.55
CA GLY A 181 16.02 11.92 -10.55
C GLY A 181 16.52 12.19 -11.97
N ASP A 182 17.30 13.24 -12.18
CA ASP A 182 17.95 13.52 -13.45
C ASP A 182 19.10 12.52 -13.67
N LEU A 183 18.87 11.49 -14.47
CA LEU A 183 19.81 10.38 -14.69
C LEU A 183 20.74 10.59 -15.89
N ASN A 184 20.49 11.62 -16.71
CA ASN A 184 21.25 11.87 -17.93
C ASN A 184 21.85 13.29 -17.99
N GLY A 185 21.64 14.12 -16.95
CA GLY A 185 22.20 15.46 -16.83
C GLY A 185 21.53 16.50 -17.72
N ASP A 186 20.31 16.26 -18.20
CA ASP A 186 19.60 17.18 -19.10
C ASP A 186 18.68 18.18 -18.39
N GLY A 187 18.51 18.04 -17.07
CA GLY A 187 17.72 18.92 -16.21
C GLY A 187 16.24 18.55 -16.12
N PHE A 188 15.82 17.41 -16.67
CA PHE A 188 14.48 16.87 -16.52
C PHE A 188 14.48 15.64 -15.60
N GLU A 189 13.37 15.43 -14.89
CA GLU A 189 13.22 14.31 -13.96
C GLU A 189 12.96 13.01 -14.74
N ASP A 190 13.89 12.09 -14.67
CA ASP A 190 13.76 10.71 -15.14
C ASP A 190 13.24 9.83 -14.02
N PHE A 191 12.89 8.58 -14.33
CA PHE A 191 12.61 7.59 -13.31
C PHE A 191 13.09 6.20 -13.71
N ILE A 192 13.40 5.39 -12.70
CA ILE A 192 13.75 3.98 -12.85
C ILE A 192 12.75 3.13 -12.10
N ILE A 193 12.33 2.02 -12.71
CA ILE A 193 11.46 1.00 -12.12
C ILE A 193 12.25 -0.29 -11.96
N ALA A 194 12.21 -0.83 -10.75
CA ALA A 194 12.76 -2.14 -10.40
C ALA A 194 12.04 -3.27 -11.14
N SER A 195 12.68 -4.41 -11.25
CA SER A 195 12.12 -5.59 -11.92
C SER A 195 12.11 -6.81 -11.02
N SER A 196 11.24 -7.75 -11.35
CA SER A 196 11.25 -9.12 -10.80
C SER A 196 12.35 -9.96 -11.46
N SER A 197 12.66 -11.08 -10.83
CA SER A 197 13.64 -12.05 -11.33
C SER A 197 13.30 -12.55 -12.76
N GLY A 198 14.25 -12.45 -13.63
CA GLY A 198 14.14 -12.78 -15.07
C GLY A 198 13.82 -11.58 -15.96
N MET A 199 13.66 -10.41 -15.39
CA MET A 199 13.40 -9.16 -16.08
C MET A 199 14.54 -8.16 -15.86
N SER A 200 14.51 -7.01 -16.54
CA SER A 200 15.50 -5.94 -16.35
C SER A 200 14.82 -4.70 -15.82
N PRO A 201 15.39 -4.00 -14.83
CA PRO A 201 14.97 -2.67 -14.47
C PRO A 201 14.89 -1.77 -15.70
N GLN A 202 13.93 -0.86 -15.70
CA GLN A 202 13.67 0.03 -16.83
C GLN A 202 13.83 1.48 -16.41
N ILE A 203 14.66 2.20 -17.16
CA ILE A 203 14.81 3.66 -17.00
C ILE A 203 13.93 4.35 -18.05
N PHE A 204 13.25 5.40 -17.63
CA PHE A 204 12.43 6.26 -18.47
C PHE A 204 13.01 7.66 -18.46
N PHE A 205 13.69 8.03 -19.54
CA PHE A 205 14.28 9.36 -19.72
C PHE A 205 13.23 10.33 -20.23
N GLN A 206 13.03 11.42 -19.51
CA GLN A 206 12.10 12.49 -19.88
C GLN A 206 12.74 13.46 -20.86
N ASP A 207 12.02 13.88 -21.87
CA ASP A 207 12.42 14.98 -22.75
C ASP A 207 11.76 16.31 -22.31
N LYS A 208 12.22 17.42 -22.90
CA LYS A 208 11.69 18.78 -22.67
C LYS A 208 10.19 18.95 -22.97
N SER A 209 9.58 17.99 -23.64
CA SER A 209 8.13 17.98 -23.97
C SER A 209 7.33 17.17 -22.96
N GLY A 210 7.99 16.56 -21.96
CA GLY A 210 7.37 15.68 -20.97
C GLY A 210 7.07 14.27 -21.47
N ASN A 211 7.68 13.86 -22.60
CA ASN A 211 7.58 12.47 -23.08
C ASN A 211 8.74 11.64 -22.56
N PHE A 212 8.54 10.34 -22.45
CA PHE A 212 9.54 9.42 -21.93
C PHE A 212 10.05 8.45 -23.00
N THR A 213 11.36 8.22 -22.99
CA THR A 213 12.02 7.17 -23.78
C THR A 213 12.52 6.09 -22.84
N LYS A 214 12.08 4.86 -23.07
CA LYS A 214 12.42 3.70 -22.24
C LYS A 214 13.74 3.08 -22.65
N LYS A 215 14.58 2.75 -21.65
CA LYS A 215 15.83 1.98 -21.78
C LYS A 215 15.85 0.85 -20.74
N TYR A 216 16.23 -0.36 -21.14
CA TYR A 216 16.52 -1.44 -20.21
C TYR A 216 17.89 -1.25 -19.60
N LEU A 217 18.00 -1.43 -18.28
CA LEU A 217 19.27 -1.26 -17.58
C LEU A 217 20.25 -2.38 -17.92
N PHE A 218 19.75 -3.62 -18.01
CA PHE A 218 20.56 -4.80 -18.35
C PHE A 218 20.04 -5.48 -19.62
N THR A 219 20.98 -5.96 -20.42
CA THR A 219 20.67 -6.74 -21.63
C THR A 219 21.10 -8.20 -21.53
N ASP A 220 22.00 -8.51 -20.59
CA ASP A 220 22.50 -9.87 -20.35
C ASP A 220 21.58 -10.65 -19.42
N GLU A 221 21.49 -11.96 -19.59
CA GLU A 221 20.58 -12.83 -18.85
C GLU A 221 20.97 -13.00 -17.37
N GLU A 222 22.25 -12.88 -17.04
CA GLU A 222 22.71 -13.05 -15.65
C GLU A 222 22.21 -11.90 -14.78
N ASN A 223 22.36 -10.65 -15.21
CA ASN A 223 21.91 -9.48 -14.47
C ASN A 223 20.37 -9.34 -14.41
N LYS A 224 19.64 -9.97 -15.30
CA LYS A 224 18.17 -10.05 -15.25
C LYS A 224 17.66 -11.05 -14.20
N MET A 225 18.50 -11.96 -13.72
CA MET A 225 18.06 -12.95 -12.72
C MET A 225 17.88 -12.40 -11.33
N PHE A 226 18.42 -11.21 -11.06
CA PHE A 226 18.22 -10.54 -9.79
C PHE A 226 16.79 -10.00 -9.67
N GLU A 227 16.33 -9.84 -8.45
CA GLU A 227 15.08 -9.16 -8.14
C GLU A 227 15.41 -7.95 -7.27
N GLU A 228 15.01 -6.77 -7.72
CA GLU A 228 15.28 -5.53 -7.03
C GLU A 228 14.13 -5.17 -6.08
N GLU A 229 14.44 -5.15 -4.78
CA GLU A 229 13.50 -4.80 -3.71
C GLU A 229 13.55 -3.30 -3.33
N SER A 230 14.59 -2.58 -3.76
CA SER A 230 14.69 -1.15 -3.57
C SER A 230 15.76 -0.53 -4.47
N ILE A 231 15.66 0.78 -4.72
CA ILE A 231 16.59 1.54 -5.54
C ILE A 231 16.93 2.84 -4.83
N ALA A 232 18.21 3.16 -4.69
CA ALA A 232 18.66 4.49 -4.31
C ALA A 232 19.36 5.17 -5.49
N LEU A 233 19.08 6.46 -5.65
CA LEU A 233 19.79 7.37 -6.56
C LEU A 233 20.57 8.37 -5.70
N PHE A 234 21.85 8.48 -5.91
CA PHE A 234 22.72 9.39 -5.17
C PHE A 234 24.03 9.63 -5.92
N ASP A 235 24.67 10.76 -5.66
CA ASP A 235 25.98 11.09 -6.20
C ASP A 235 27.05 10.44 -5.31
N LEU A 236 27.65 9.35 -5.78
CA LEU A 236 28.64 8.59 -5.01
C LEU A 236 29.97 9.31 -4.89
N GLU A 237 30.45 9.87 -6.01
CA GLU A 237 31.76 10.49 -6.12
C GLU A 237 31.76 12.01 -5.89
N ASN A 238 30.60 12.65 -5.72
CA ASN A 238 30.41 14.10 -5.70
C ASN A 238 30.85 14.77 -7.00
N ASP A 239 30.53 14.14 -8.14
CA ASP A 239 30.85 14.67 -9.48
C ASP A 239 29.65 15.33 -10.16
N GLY A 240 28.47 15.28 -9.53
CA GLY A 240 27.25 15.99 -9.91
C GLY A 240 26.27 15.15 -10.73
N ASP A 241 26.52 13.87 -10.96
CA ASP A 241 25.58 12.95 -11.55
C ASP A 241 25.01 11.92 -10.53
N LEU A 242 23.95 11.23 -10.90
CA LEU A 242 23.29 10.27 -10.01
C LEU A 242 23.65 8.84 -10.39
N ASP A 243 24.27 8.14 -9.44
CA ASP A 243 24.52 6.71 -9.51
C ASP A 243 23.33 5.90 -9.00
N ILE A 244 23.34 4.61 -9.27
CA ILE A 244 22.26 3.68 -8.89
C ILE A 244 22.78 2.62 -7.94
N TYR A 245 22.16 2.52 -6.75
CA TYR A 245 22.31 1.35 -5.87
C TYR A 245 21.05 0.50 -5.94
N LEU A 246 21.21 -0.77 -6.30
CA LEU A 246 20.13 -1.75 -6.39
C LEU A 246 20.22 -2.72 -5.23
N VAL A 247 19.19 -2.76 -4.40
CA VAL A 247 19.02 -3.77 -3.35
C VAL A 247 18.40 -5.00 -3.96
N SER A 248 19.10 -6.12 -3.86
CA SER A 248 18.61 -7.41 -4.31
C SER A 248 17.95 -8.17 -3.16
N GLY A 249 16.80 -8.81 -3.42
CA GLY A 249 16.04 -9.46 -2.38
C GLY A 249 15.15 -10.58 -2.88
N SER A 250 13.89 -10.57 -2.43
CA SER A 250 12.94 -11.65 -2.65
C SER A 250 13.21 -12.89 -1.76
N ASN A 251 12.46 -13.94 -1.99
CA ASN A 251 12.59 -15.23 -1.31
C ASN A 251 12.57 -16.39 -2.33
N GLU A 252 13.13 -16.14 -3.52
CA GLU A 252 13.11 -17.08 -4.66
C GLU A 252 14.33 -18.00 -4.72
N PHE A 253 15.45 -17.55 -4.17
CA PHE A 253 16.73 -18.23 -4.28
C PHE A 253 17.15 -18.86 -2.96
N GLU A 254 17.93 -19.95 -3.03
CA GLU A 254 18.48 -20.60 -1.83
C GLU A 254 19.44 -19.66 -1.09
N LEU A 255 19.71 -19.99 0.18
CA LEU A 255 20.65 -19.26 1.01
C LEU A 255 22.03 -19.14 0.31
N GLU A 256 22.70 -18.00 0.51
CA GLU A 256 24.01 -17.67 -0.06
C GLU A 256 24.03 -17.57 -1.60
N SER A 257 22.86 -17.51 -2.26
CA SER A 257 22.79 -17.26 -3.69
C SER A 257 23.47 -15.94 -4.06
N ASN A 258 24.17 -15.92 -5.20
CA ASN A 258 24.74 -14.69 -5.75
C ASN A 258 23.67 -13.68 -6.18
N PHE A 259 22.43 -14.14 -6.40
CA PHE A 259 21.32 -13.27 -6.78
C PHE A 259 20.76 -12.44 -5.62
N TYR A 260 21.28 -12.60 -4.40
CA TYR A 260 21.07 -11.68 -3.29
C TYR A 260 22.17 -10.61 -3.16
N ASN A 261 23.17 -10.57 -4.06
CA ASN A 261 24.15 -9.50 -4.03
C ASN A 261 23.56 -8.19 -4.48
N ASP A 262 23.71 -7.15 -3.67
CA ASP A 262 23.40 -5.79 -4.10
C ASP A 262 24.35 -5.34 -5.23
N ARG A 263 23.92 -4.39 -6.02
CA ARG A 263 24.67 -3.88 -7.17
C ARG A 263 24.75 -2.37 -7.15
N LEU A 264 25.96 -1.86 -7.36
CA LEU A 264 26.22 -0.44 -7.52
C LEU A 264 26.57 -0.15 -8.98
N LEU A 265 25.92 0.81 -9.59
CA LEU A 265 26.16 1.20 -10.97
C LEU A 265 26.57 2.66 -11.01
N ILE A 266 27.70 2.90 -11.65
CA ILE A 266 28.26 4.23 -11.83
C ILE A 266 27.75 4.82 -13.13
N ASN A 267 27.28 6.05 -13.07
CA ASN A 267 26.84 6.85 -14.20
C ASN A 267 28.02 7.51 -14.92
N ASP A 268 27.85 7.87 -16.18
CA ASP A 268 28.81 8.70 -16.95
C ASP A 268 28.29 10.14 -17.13
N GLY A 269 27.26 10.52 -16.38
CA GLY A 269 26.57 11.81 -16.50
C GLY A 269 25.69 11.95 -17.74
N LYS A 270 25.49 10.85 -18.50
CA LYS A 270 24.70 10.83 -19.74
C LYS A 270 23.68 9.67 -19.75
N GLY A 271 23.40 9.08 -18.60
CA GLY A 271 22.48 7.93 -18.46
C GLY A 271 23.03 6.60 -18.97
N ASN A 272 24.38 6.43 -19.01
CA ASN A 272 25.00 5.15 -19.24
C ASN A 272 25.61 4.64 -17.94
N PHE A 273 25.20 3.47 -17.53
CA PHE A 273 25.52 2.89 -16.22
C PHE A 273 26.43 1.68 -16.37
N THR A 274 27.47 1.62 -15.51
CA THR A 274 28.43 0.51 -15.48
C THR A 274 28.46 -0.09 -14.09
N ILE A 275 28.30 -1.43 -13.96
CA ILE A 275 28.39 -2.12 -12.66
C ILE A 275 29.78 -1.95 -12.09
N SER A 276 29.86 -1.44 -10.86
CA SER A 276 31.09 -1.38 -10.09
C SER A 276 31.30 -2.67 -9.32
N THR A 277 32.52 -3.20 -9.37
CA THR A 277 32.91 -4.44 -8.69
C THR A 277 33.84 -4.20 -7.50
N ASP A 278 34.29 -2.98 -7.29
CA ASP A 278 35.36 -2.63 -6.35
C ASP A 278 35.01 -1.45 -5.42
N LYS A 279 33.90 -0.74 -5.69
CA LYS A 279 33.51 0.42 -4.89
C LYS A 279 32.50 0.13 -3.76
N MET A 280 32.15 -1.12 -3.54
CA MET A 280 31.24 -1.53 -2.46
C MET A 280 31.63 -2.90 -1.88
N PRO A 281 31.29 -3.18 -0.60
CA PRO A 281 31.46 -4.51 -0.04
C PRO A 281 30.45 -5.50 -0.67
N LEU A 282 30.82 -6.79 -0.68
CA LEU A 282 29.91 -7.85 -1.09
C LEU A 282 28.83 -8.05 -0.03
N ILE A 283 27.57 -7.81 -0.39
CA ILE A 283 26.40 -8.02 0.48
C ILE A 283 25.57 -9.15 -0.12
N LYS A 284 25.52 -10.28 0.58
CA LYS A 284 24.69 -11.46 0.24
C LYS A 284 23.55 -11.61 1.24
N ALA A 285 22.65 -10.68 1.24
CA ALA A 285 21.51 -10.66 2.14
C ALA A 285 20.23 -10.36 1.35
N SER A 286 19.15 -11.08 1.63
CA SER A 286 17.85 -10.70 1.07
C SER A 286 17.44 -9.35 1.65
N GLY A 287 17.67 -8.30 0.88
CA GLY A 287 17.35 -6.91 1.23
C GLY A 287 15.88 -6.57 1.03
N SER A 288 15.47 -5.40 1.49
CA SER A 288 14.11 -4.88 1.34
C SER A 288 14.05 -3.39 1.06
N THR A 289 15.02 -2.62 1.52
CA THR A 289 15.01 -1.17 1.38
C THR A 289 16.41 -0.59 1.42
N VAL A 290 16.58 0.57 0.80
CA VAL A 290 17.76 1.40 0.94
C VAL A 290 17.35 2.85 1.12
N VAL A 291 18.08 3.57 1.97
CA VAL A 291 17.95 5.02 2.13
C VAL A 291 19.35 5.66 2.18
N THR A 292 19.43 6.87 1.66
CA THR A 292 20.66 7.67 1.61
C THR A 292 20.64 8.77 2.65
N SER A 293 21.77 9.01 3.31
CA SER A 293 21.96 10.14 4.22
C SER A 293 23.45 10.36 4.48
N ASP A 294 23.89 11.57 4.48
CA ASP A 294 25.24 11.94 5.00
C ASP A 294 25.15 11.92 6.55
N PHE A 295 25.33 10.73 7.18
CA PHE A 295 25.12 10.57 8.61
C PHE A 295 26.29 11.09 9.46
N ASP A 296 27.49 11.16 8.92
CA ASP A 296 28.67 11.66 9.64
C ASP A 296 29.06 13.11 9.23
N LYS A 297 28.35 13.69 8.28
CA LYS A 297 28.48 15.07 7.80
C LYS A 297 29.83 15.37 7.14
N ASP A 298 30.36 14.39 6.42
CA ASP A 298 31.62 14.54 5.68
C ASP A 298 31.39 15.04 4.24
N GLY A 299 30.13 15.19 3.80
CA GLY A 299 29.73 15.71 2.49
C GLY A 299 29.52 14.62 1.44
N TYR A 300 29.67 13.35 1.80
CA TYR A 300 29.37 12.21 0.93
C TYR A 300 28.11 11.49 1.42
N MET A 301 27.29 11.03 0.51
CA MET A 301 26.06 10.31 0.86
C MET A 301 26.36 8.87 1.23
N ASP A 302 25.96 8.48 2.43
CA ASP A 302 26.05 7.12 2.97
C ASP A 302 24.76 6.36 2.74
N LEU A 303 24.76 5.03 2.97
CA LEU A 303 23.61 4.18 2.79
C LEU A 303 23.26 3.39 4.06
N PHE A 304 21.97 3.30 4.35
CA PHE A 304 21.40 2.24 5.17
C PHE A 304 20.69 1.24 4.26
N VAL A 305 21.05 -0.04 4.36
CA VAL A 305 20.43 -1.16 3.63
C VAL A 305 19.72 -2.05 4.63
N GLY A 306 18.40 -2.16 4.53
CA GLY A 306 17.57 -2.96 5.40
C GLY A 306 17.45 -4.40 4.92
N GLY A 307 17.67 -5.37 5.83
CA GLY A 307 17.49 -6.78 5.55
C GLY A 307 16.05 -7.23 5.84
N LYS A 308 15.51 -8.16 5.06
CA LYS A 308 14.17 -8.70 5.19
C LYS A 308 14.16 -10.00 6.00
N THR A 309 14.29 -11.11 5.31
CA THR A 309 14.37 -12.45 5.92
C THR A 309 15.14 -13.37 5.00
N PRO A 310 16.01 -14.25 5.53
CA PRO A 310 16.71 -15.23 4.70
C PRO A 310 15.72 -16.22 4.08
N PHE A 311 16.09 -16.79 2.93
CA PHE A 311 15.27 -17.78 2.23
C PHE A 311 14.75 -18.86 3.18
N SER A 312 13.44 -19.05 3.19
CA SER A 312 12.74 -20.07 3.98
C SER A 312 13.00 -20.01 5.49
N LYS A 313 13.33 -18.84 6.06
CA LYS A 313 13.66 -18.68 7.50
C LYS A 313 12.73 -17.70 8.24
N TYR A 314 11.64 -17.25 7.62
CA TYR A 314 10.67 -16.40 8.33
C TYR A 314 10.25 -17.06 9.68
N PRO A 315 10.19 -16.34 10.81
CA PRO A 315 10.33 -14.88 10.95
C PRO A 315 11.74 -14.38 11.33
N ASN A 316 12.79 -15.17 11.07
CA ASN A 316 14.15 -14.70 11.38
C ASN A 316 14.51 -13.51 10.49
N PRO A 317 15.09 -12.45 11.06
CA PRO A 317 15.53 -11.31 10.28
C PRO A 317 16.81 -11.63 9.48
N GLU A 318 16.95 -10.97 8.34
CA GLU A 318 18.22 -10.87 7.63
C GLU A 318 19.06 -9.72 8.21
N LYS A 319 20.34 -9.70 7.88
CA LYS A 319 21.25 -8.63 8.32
C LYS A 319 20.92 -7.32 7.60
N SER A 320 20.94 -6.24 8.37
CA SER A 320 20.93 -4.87 7.82
C SER A 320 22.34 -4.29 7.86
N TYR A 321 22.62 -3.32 7.00
CA TYR A 321 23.94 -2.76 6.80
C TYR A 321 23.93 -1.24 6.87
N LEU A 322 24.98 -0.67 7.47
CA LEU A 322 25.32 0.74 7.40
C LEU A 322 26.59 0.87 6.56
N LEU A 323 26.46 1.48 5.39
CA LEU A 323 27.56 1.64 4.45
C LEU A 323 28.00 3.10 4.45
N LYS A 324 29.23 3.34 4.92
CA LYS A 324 29.82 4.67 4.87
C LYS A 324 30.48 4.89 3.50
N ASN A 325 30.23 6.05 2.91
CA ASN A 325 30.89 6.49 1.68
C ASN A 325 32.22 7.18 2.00
N GLU A 326 33.31 6.54 1.74
CA GLU A 326 34.64 7.13 1.86
C GLU A 326 35.13 7.62 0.49
N LYS A 327 34.66 8.79 0.08
CA LYS A 327 35.04 9.48 -1.18
C LYS A 327 34.87 8.61 -2.43
N GLY A 328 33.67 8.09 -2.61
CA GLY A 328 33.30 7.28 -3.76
C GLY A 328 33.50 5.77 -3.55
N ILE A 329 33.77 5.32 -2.32
CA ILE A 329 33.89 3.90 -1.96
C ILE A 329 33.02 3.62 -0.74
N LEU A 330 32.05 2.76 -0.89
CA LEU A 330 31.18 2.31 0.21
C LEU A 330 31.88 1.27 1.07
N LYS A 331 31.90 1.48 2.37
CA LYS A 331 32.45 0.54 3.36
C LYS A 331 31.40 0.12 4.39
N ASP A 332 31.35 -1.16 4.69
CA ASP A 332 30.50 -1.68 5.77
C ASP A 332 31.08 -1.29 7.14
N VAL A 333 30.43 -0.35 7.80
CA VAL A 333 30.80 0.12 9.15
C VAL A 333 29.80 -0.33 10.21
N THR A 334 28.92 -1.27 9.88
CA THR A 334 27.81 -1.72 10.74
C THR A 334 28.29 -2.22 12.10
N ASP A 335 29.32 -3.08 12.12
CA ASP A 335 29.81 -3.67 13.38
C ASP A 335 30.53 -2.64 14.25
N GLU A 336 31.10 -1.60 13.67
CA GLU A 336 31.78 -0.53 14.37
C GLU A 336 30.81 0.50 14.95
N MET A 337 29.86 0.99 14.12
CA MET A 337 28.98 2.12 14.46
C MET A 337 27.62 1.70 15.01
N ALA A 338 27.09 0.55 14.58
CA ALA A 338 25.77 0.07 14.95
C ALA A 338 25.73 -1.47 15.11
N PRO A 339 26.50 -2.05 16.04
CA PRO A 339 26.69 -3.51 16.15
C PRO A 339 25.40 -4.29 16.39
N ASN A 340 24.39 -3.67 17.00
CA ASN A 340 23.09 -4.29 17.25
C ASN A 340 22.19 -4.30 16.01
N LEU A 341 22.50 -3.53 14.99
CA LEU A 341 21.67 -3.40 13.79
C LEU A 341 21.49 -4.73 13.05
N ARG A 342 22.52 -5.58 13.03
CA ARG A 342 22.49 -6.88 12.36
C ARG A 342 21.52 -7.90 12.96
N THR A 343 20.91 -7.60 14.11
CA THR A 343 20.05 -8.53 14.85
C THR A 343 18.69 -7.93 15.22
N THR A 344 18.38 -6.74 14.73
CA THR A 344 17.23 -5.95 15.21
C THR A 344 15.88 -6.29 14.61
N GLY A 345 15.81 -7.17 13.64
CA GLY A 345 14.53 -7.57 13.02
C GLY A 345 14.48 -7.27 11.53
N MET A 346 13.39 -7.66 10.91
CA MET A 346 13.11 -7.35 9.50
C MET A 346 12.79 -5.87 9.33
N VAL A 347 13.30 -5.30 8.27
CA VAL A 347 13.03 -3.91 7.87
C VAL A 347 12.13 -3.88 6.63
#